data_74007d428a32353b1faf2eb7ddede375
#
_entry.id   74007d428a32353b1faf2eb7ddede375
#
_cell.length_a   1.000
_cell.length_b   1.000
_cell.length_c   1.000
_cell.angle_alpha   90.00
_cell.angle_beta   90.00
_cell.angle_gamma   90.00
#
_symmetry.space_group_name_H-M   'P 1'
#
loop_
_entity.id
_entity.type
_entity.pdbx_description
1 polymer ?
#
loop_
_entity_poly.entity_id
_entity_poly.type
_entity_poly.pdbx_seq_one_letter_code
_entity_poly.pdbx_strand_id
1 'polypeptide(L)'
;MIARLFKFKGGVKPASHKDESAAAPIRVAPLPSHLIIPLRQSARAMARCLVQPGQTVLKGEMIAAAEGPLCTAVHAPTSGTVRAIAPQPVPHPSGLPAPSVILDPDGQDRWIERQPFDYRSVPAQETRTYLRDCGVVGLGGAGFPSHVKLGPGEKGIETLILNGAECEPWITCDDRLMRERADGILAGASIMRHIAGARRILVGIEDNKPQAIESMRAAVQRLGEADIEVVAVPTRYPAGGEKQLIRVLTGIEIPYGKLGTHFGVQCFNVGSAHAIYRAVAHGEPLVSRVLTLSGNMTHPGNFEVLIGTPIRELLPLAAPRADTDRYLMGGPMMGVALLSLDTPVIKGTNCILAGSPTLFPPPPPEMPCIRCGECAKVCPAELQPFELYWFSRARIFGKAQDYSLFDCIECGCCSYVCPSRIPLVDYFRFAKGEIWAREKEKAAADIARERYELRLAREEREKEEKAAKLAAKTEAGRQKAAAALAEAAKPAATPEEDAKKALIAAALERARAQKEQVHPENVSDLTPEQQAEVAAIEGRRAEIREMAKPHLRQDD
;
A
#
# COMPACT_ATOMS: atom_id res chain seq x y z
N MET A 1 -12.21 -31.70 -22.19
CA MET A 1 -11.81 -30.84 -23.35
C MET A 1 -10.45 -30.24 -23.02
N ILE A 2 -9.47 -30.35 -23.93
CA ILE A 2 -8.18 -29.67 -23.71
C ILE A 2 -8.45 -28.17 -23.81
N ALA A 3 -8.24 -27.40 -22.73
CA ALA A 3 -8.42 -25.95 -22.73
C ALA A 3 -7.53 -25.33 -23.82
N ARG A 4 -8.13 -24.55 -24.71
CA ARG A 4 -7.39 -23.81 -25.73
C ARG A 4 -6.51 -22.76 -25.04
N LEU A 5 -5.19 -22.91 -25.11
CA LEU A 5 -4.25 -21.93 -24.59
C LEU A 5 -4.03 -20.78 -25.58
N PHE A 6 -3.94 -19.57 -25.04
CA PHE A 6 -3.60 -18.37 -25.80
C PHE A 6 -2.15 -17.98 -25.53
N LYS A 7 -1.59 -17.13 -26.38
CA LYS A 7 -0.20 -16.66 -26.21
C LYS A 7 -0.18 -15.21 -25.77
N PHE A 8 0.70 -14.86 -24.85
CA PHE A 8 1.06 -13.47 -24.63
C PHE A 8 2.31 -13.11 -25.46
N LYS A 9 2.47 -11.83 -25.78
CA LYS A 9 3.63 -11.32 -26.51
C LYS A 9 4.84 -11.11 -25.58
N GLY A 10 6.04 -11.02 -26.16
CA GLY A 10 7.26 -10.81 -25.40
C GLY A 10 7.66 -11.99 -24.52
N GLY A 11 8.33 -11.71 -23.41
CA GLY A 11 8.86 -12.70 -22.49
C GLY A 11 10.19 -13.30 -22.91
N VAL A 12 10.86 -13.94 -21.96
CA VAL A 12 12.18 -14.58 -22.10
C VAL A 12 12.15 -15.99 -21.52
N LYS A 13 13.19 -16.77 -21.76
CA LYS A 13 13.39 -18.12 -21.18
C LYS A 13 14.74 -18.15 -20.45
N PRO A 14 14.85 -17.59 -19.24
CA PRO A 14 16.05 -17.72 -18.43
C PRO A 14 16.23 -19.16 -17.97
N ALA A 15 17.47 -19.56 -17.62
CA ALA A 15 17.72 -20.84 -16.97
C ALA A 15 16.94 -20.90 -15.64
N SER A 16 16.25 -21.99 -15.40
CA SER A 16 15.29 -22.08 -14.28
C SER A 16 15.96 -22.26 -12.92
N HIS A 17 17.02 -23.05 -12.84
CA HIS A 17 17.76 -23.37 -11.60
C HIS A 17 16.87 -23.84 -10.44
N LYS A 18 15.83 -24.62 -10.72
CA LYS A 18 14.83 -25.04 -9.74
C LYS A 18 15.06 -26.44 -9.15
N ASP A 19 15.82 -27.28 -9.83
CA ASP A 19 15.90 -28.72 -9.55
C ASP A 19 16.41 -29.00 -8.13
N GLU A 20 17.46 -28.30 -7.70
CA GLU A 20 18.06 -28.53 -6.38
C GLU A 20 17.12 -28.14 -5.24
N SER A 21 16.53 -26.94 -5.30
CA SER A 21 15.64 -26.46 -4.24
C SER A 21 14.27 -27.17 -4.22
N ALA A 22 13.83 -27.70 -5.37
CA ALA A 22 12.60 -28.48 -5.50
C ALA A 22 12.75 -29.95 -5.10
N ALA A 23 13.96 -30.47 -4.87
CA ALA A 23 14.20 -31.89 -4.61
C ALA A 23 13.67 -32.36 -3.24
N ALA A 24 13.91 -31.58 -2.19
CA ALA A 24 13.53 -31.94 -0.82
C ALA A 24 12.12 -31.42 -0.44
N PRO A 25 11.39 -32.11 0.45
CA PRO A 25 10.12 -31.62 0.98
C PRO A 25 10.29 -30.34 1.80
N ILE A 26 9.17 -29.65 2.04
CA ILE A 26 9.13 -28.47 2.88
C ILE A 26 9.57 -28.84 4.30
N ARG A 27 10.56 -28.11 4.82
CA ARG A 27 11.05 -28.24 6.19
C ARG A 27 10.51 -27.10 7.04
N VAL A 28 10.25 -27.32 8.32
CA VAL A 28 9.88 -26.26 9.25
C VAL A 28 11.17 -25.63 9.77
N ALA A 29 11.28 -24.32 9.67
CA ALA A 29 12.41 -23.59 10.26
C ALA A 29 12.32 -23.61 11.79
N PRO A 30 13.45 -23.69 12.51
CA PRO A 30 13.45 -23.60 13.97
C PRO A 30 12.95 -22.22 14.43
N LEU A 31 12.53 -22.16 15.69
CA LEU A 31 12.15 -20.91 16.34
C LEU A 31 13.37 -19.98 16.40
N PRO A 32 13.29 -18.73 15.90
CA PRO A 32 14.41 -17.81 15.93
C PRO A 32 14.65 -17.25 17.36
N SER A 33 15.83 -16.69 17.59
CA SER A 33 16.18 -16.05 18.86
C SER A 33 15.32 -14.85 19.19
N HIS A 34 14.86 -14.13 18.15
CA HIS A 34 13.94 -13.01 18.25
C HIS A 34 13.22 -12.83 16.90
N LEU A 35 12.14 -12.09 16.93
CA LEU A 35 11.35 -11.76 15.73
C LEU A 35 11.27 -10.24 15.57
N ILE A 36 11.46 -9.77 14.35
CA ILE A 36 11.28 -8.39 13.93
C ILE A 36 10.05 -8.33 13.05
N ILE A 37 8.95 -7.79 13.53
CA ILE A 37 7.65 -7.83 12.86
C ILE A 37 7.29 -6.43 12.38
N PRO A 38 7.52 -6.08 11.10
CA PRO A 38 7.16 -4.77 10.58
C PRO A 38 5.66 -4.54 10.64
N LEU A 39 5.25 -3.33 11.05
CA LEU A 39 3.84 -2.93 11.08
C LEU A 39 3.28 -2.71 9.67
N ARG A 40 4.15 -2.51 8.68
CA ARG A 40 3.78 -2.40 7.27
C ARG A 40 4.04 -3.72 6.56
N GLN A 41 3.00 -4.55 6.45
CA GLN A 41 3.05 -5.86 5.78
C GLN A 41 2.04 -6.01 4.63
N SER A 42 1.33 -4.96 4.31
CA SER A 42 0.47 -4.86 3.13
C SER A 42 0.96 -3.76 2.18
N ALA A 43 0.60 -3.83 0.92
CA ALA A 43 1.23 -3.10 -0.19
C ALA A 43 1.29 -1.56 -0.02
N ARG A 44 0.40 -0.91 0.75
CA ARG A 44 0.34 0.56 0.82
C ARG A 44 0.03 1.15 2.17
N ALA A 45 -0.27 0.34 3.19
CA ALA A 45 -0.73 0.84 4.48
C ALA A 45 0.03 0.21 5.66
N MET A 46 0.17 0.95 6.73
CA MET A 46 0.74 0.52 7.99
C MET A 46 -0.39 0.19 8.97
N ALA A 47 -0.29 -0.93 9.67
CA ALA A 47 -1.22 -1.31 10.72
C ALA A 47 -0.95 -0.50 12.00
N ARG A 48 -2.00 -0.21 12.75
CA ARG A 48 -1.90 0.49 14.03
C ARG A 48 -1.49 -0.49 15.13
N CYS A 49 -0.36 -0.24 15.76
CA CYS A 49 0.15 -1.07 16.85
C CYS A 49 -0.84 -1.11 18.02
N LEU A 50 -1.05 -2.30 18.58
CA LEU A 50 -1.95 -2.56 19.72
C LEU A 50 -1.20 -2.93 21.00
N VAL A 51 0.07 -3.34 20.89
CA VAL A 51 0.88 -3.85 22.01
C VAL A 51 1.85 -2.83 22.53
N GLN A 52 2.41 -3.09 23.72
CA GLN A 52 3.41 -2.25 24.38
C GLN A 52 4.63 -3.09 24.78
N PRO A 53 5.81 -2.48 24.93
CA PRO A 53 6.99 -3.16 25.48
C PRO A 53 6.70 -3.76 26.85
N GLY A 54 7.16 -5.00 27.06
CA GLY A 54 6.91 -5.80 28.27
C GLY A 54 5.62 -6.63 28.22
N GLN A 55 4.72 -6.42 27.26
CA GLN A 55 3.51 -7.21 27.11
C GLN A 55 3.84 -8.62 26.63
N THR A 56 3.23 -9.63 27.25
CA THR A 56 3.26 -11.02 26.78
C THR A 56 2.14 -11.24 25.77
N VAL A 57 2.42 -11.95 24.69
CA VAL A 57 1.48 -12.27 23.62
C VAL A 57 1.49 -13.77 23.31
N LEU A 58 0.38 -14.27 22.78
CA LEU A 58 0.26 -15.64 22.29
C LEU A 58 0.46 -15.69 20.76
N LYS A 59 0.81 -16.86 20.23
CA LYS A 59 0.86 -17.09 18.79
C LYS A 59 -0.52 -16.87 18.17
N GLY A 60 -0.57 -16.08 17.11
CA GLY A 60 -1.84 -15.72 16.46
C GLY A 60 -2.56 -14.53 17.10
N GLU A 61 -2.09 -13.98 18.22
CA GLU A 61 -2.65 -12.76 18.79
C GLU A 61 -2.43 -11.57 17.88
N MET A 62 -3.45 -10.72 17.72
CA MET A 62 -3.37 -9.52 16.90
C MET A 62 -2.54 -8.46 17.61
N ILE A 63 -1.34 -8.18 17.09
CA ILE A 63 -0.42 -7.17 17.64
C ILE A 63 -0.54 -5.81 16.94
N ALA A 64 -1.16 -5.77 15.75
CA ALA A 64 -1.52 -4.52 15.11
C ALA A 64 -2.79 -4.67 14.27
N ALA A 65 -3.70 -3.68 14.41
CA ALA A 65 -4.98 -3.64 13.71
C ALA A 65 -4.87 -2.99 12.34
N ALA A 66 -5.70 -3.45 11.40
CA ALA A 66 -5.79 -2.88 10.07
C ALA A 66 -6.42 -1.48 10.11
N GLU A 67 -5.76 -0.48 9.51
CA GLU A 67 -6.30 0.87 9.32
C GLU A 67 -6.50 1.16 7.83
N GLY A 68 -7.74 1.54 7.48
CA GLY A 68 -8.12 1.80 6.10
C GLY A 68 -8.32 0.54 5.24
N PRO A 69 -8.78 0.71 3.99
CA PRO A 69 -9.21 -0.39 3.14
C PRO A 69 -8.05 -1.25 2.59
N LEU A 70 -6.86 -0.69 2.44
CA LEU A 70 -5.69 -1.38 1.87
C LEU A 70 -4.74 -1.93 2.93
N CYS A 71 -5.20 -2.06 4.18
CA CYS A 71 -4.44 -2.59 5.30
C CYS A 71 -4.97 -3.94 5.76
N THR A 72 -4.09 -4.78 6.29
CA THR A 72 -4.44 -6.03 6.98
C THR A 72 -3.81 -6.04 8.36
N ALA A 73 -4.42 -6.78 9.29
CA ALA A 73 -3.87 -6.96 10.63
C ALA A 73 -2.51 -7.69 10.60
N VAL A 74 -1.75 -7.51 11.68
CA VAL A 74 -0.48 -8.17 11.94
C VAL A 74 -0.59 -8.94 13.25
N HIS A 75 -0.06 -10.17 13.27
CA HIS A 75 -0.19 -11.09 14.39
C HIS A 75 1.18 -11.50 14.93
N ALA A 76 1.22 -11.87 16.19
CA ALA A 76 2.40 -12.48 16.81
C ALA A 76 2.64 -13.87 16.20
N PRO A 77 3.82 -14.13 15.62
CA PRO A 77 4.08 -15.40 14.94
C PRO A 77 4.33 -16.57 15.90
N THR A 78 4.62 -16.29 17.16
CA THR A 78 4.81 -17.23 18.26
C THR A 78 4.44 -16.56 19.58
N SER A 79 4.33 -17.34 20.66
CA SER A 79 4.20 -16.78 22.01
C SER A 79 5.51 -16.20 22.53
N GLY A 80 5.43 -15.13 23.31
CA GLY A 80 6.61 -14.45 23.83
C GLY A 80 6.32 -13.09 24.42
N THR A 81 7.38 -12.31 24.66
CA THR A 81 7.28 -10.97 25.24
C THR A 81 7.72 -9.91 24.25
N VAL A 82 6.94 -8.86 24.10
CA VAL A 82 7.29 -7.68 23.28
C VAL A 82 8.48 -6.96 23.93
N ARG A 83 9.66 -7.05 23.30
CA ARG A 83 10.88 -6.39 23.79
C ARG A 83 10.83 -4.88 23.58
N ALA A 84 10.47 -4.47 22.36
CA ALA A 84 10.45 -3.06 21.96
C ALA A 84 9.58 -2.83 20.73
N ILE A 85 9.23 -1.56 20.50
CA ILE A 85 8.64 -1.07 19.24
C ILE A 85 9.59 0.01 18.73
N ALA A 86 10.31 -0.28 17.64
CA ALA A 86 11.35 0.59 17.12
C ALA A 86 11.51 0.47 15.59
N PRO A 87 12.07 1.48 14.92
CA PRO A 87 12.47 1.36 13.52
C PRO A 87 13.50 0.24 13.33
N GLN A 88 13.24 -0.68 12.40
CA GLN A 88 14.13 -1.81 12.07
C GLN A 88 14.33 -1.91 10.56
N PRO A 89 15.44 -2.53 10.09
CA PRO A 89 15.63 -2.83 8.68
C PRO A 89 14.44 -3.60 8.12
N VAL A 90 13.96 -3.20 6.94
CA VAL A 90 12.89 -3.90 6.23
C VAL A 90 13.32 -4.19 4.78
N PRO A 91 12.76 -5.21 4.13
CA PRO A 91 13.13 -5.55 2.77
C PRO A 91 12.51 -4.56 1.77
N HIS A 92 13.14 -3.41 1.65
CA HIS A 92 12.75 -2.34 0.74
C HIS A 92 13.99 -1.77 0.03
N PRO A 93 13.91 -1.45 -1.28
CA PRO A 93 15.06 -0.94 -2.05
C PRO A 93 15.70 0.34 -1.47
N SER A 94 14.93 1.14 -0.71
CA SER A 94 15.46 2.36 -0.09
C SER A 94 16.42 2.12 1.07
N GLY A 95 16.43 0.91 1.65
CA GLY A 95 17.20 0.61 2.88
C GLY A 95 16.72 1.36 4.13
N LEU A 96 15.66 2.15 4.04
CA LEU A 96 15.13 2.91 5.18
C LEU A 96 14.47 1.97 6.18
N PRO A 97 14.71 2.17 7.50
CA PRO A 97 14.05 1.40 8.53
C PRO A 97 12.56 1.75 8.62
N ALA A 98 11.76 0.80 9.11
CA ALA A 98 10.33 0.99 9.34
C ALA A 98 9.92 0.56 10.77
N PRO A 99 8.86 1.16 11.34
CA PRO A 99 8.33 0.77 12.63
C PRO A 99 8.02 -0.72 12.69
N SER A 100 8.57 -1.40 13.69
CA SER A 100 8.46 -2.85 13.85
C SER A 100 8.30 -3.20 15.33
N VAL A 101 7.56 -4.28 15.61
CA VAL A 101 7.49 -4.91 16.93
C VAL A 101 8.61 -5.93 17.01
N ILE A 102 9.41 -5.85 18.07
CA ILE A 102 10.47 -6.83 18.37
C ILE A 102 9.92 -7.76 19.45
N LEU A 103 9.85 -9.06 19.15
CA LEU A 103 9.29 -10.09 20.01
C LEU A 103 10.37 -11.09 20.41
N ASP A 104 10.49 -11.36 21.71
CA ASP A 104 11.31 -12.44 22.27
C ASP A 104 10.44 -13.68 22.48
N PRO A 105 10.69 -14.78 21.76
CA PRO A 105 9.96 -16.02 21.95
C PRO A 105 10.17 -16.62 23.36
N ASP A 106 9.11 -17.21 23.92
CA ASP A 106 9.18 -17.95 25.19
C ASP A 106 9.54 -19.43 25.01
N GLY A 107 9.73 -19.89 23.77
CA GLY A 107 10.04 -21.26 23.42
C GLY A 107 8.86 -22.23 23.51
N GLN A 108 7.66 -21.79 23.88
CA GLN A 108 6.50 -22.65 24.10
C GLN A 108 5.56 -22.70 22.88
N ASP A 109 5.64 -21.73 21.98
CA ASP A 109 4.84 -21.62 20.74
C ASP A 109 3.32 -21.78 20.97
N ARG A 110 2.82 -21.21 22.09
CA ARG A 110 1.42 -21.35 22.54
C ARG A 110 0.49 -20.49 21.68
N TRP A 111 -0.52 -21.15 21.08
CA TRP A 111 -1.55 -20.48 20.30
C TRP A 111 -2.63 -19.81 21.18
N ILE A 112 -3.25 -18.76 20.61
CA ILE A 112 -4.60 -18.35 21.04
C ILE A 112 -5.59 -19.47 20.83
N GLU A 113 -6.76 -19.39 21.46
CA GLU A 113 -7.88 -20.26 21.11
C GLU A 113 -8.26 -20.07 19.64
N ARG A 114 -8.33 -21.16 18.87
CA ARG A 114 -8.60 -21.15 17.44
C ARG A 114 -9.88 -21.89 17.16
N GLN A 115 -10.74 -21.28 16.34
CA GLN A 115 -12.00 -21.90 15.93
C GLN A 115 -12.17 -21.77 14.42
N PRO A 116 -12.66 -22.82 13.73
CA PRO A 116 -13.06 -22.71 12.33
C PRO A 116 -14.09 -21.59 12.15
N PHE A 117 -13.99 -20.88 11.04
CA PHE A 117 -14.95 -19.84 10.70
C PHE A 117 -15.97 -20.35 9.68
N ASP A 118 -17.24 -20.35 10.04
CA ASP A 118 -18.31 -20.82 9.15
C ASP A 118 -18.67 -19.75 8.10
N TYR A 119 -17.88 -19.70 7.05
CA TYR A 119 -18.04 -18.75 5.94
C TYR A 119 -19.29 -18.95 5.10
N ARG A 120 -20.01 -20.09 5.27
CA ARG A 120 -21.24 -20.38 4.51
C ARG A 120 -22.48 -19.80 5.18
N SER A 121 -22.44 -19.61 6.49
CA SER A 121 -23.56 -19.08 7.27
C SER A 121 -23.60 -17.55 7.31
N VAL A 122 -22.56 -16.86 6.82
CA VAL A 122 -22.44 -15.41 6.88
C VAL A 122 -22.32 -14.77 5.50
N PRO A 123 -22.66 -13.47 5.35
CA PRO A 123 -22.46 -12.75 4.11
C PRO A 123 -20.97 -12.71 3.70
N ALA A 124 -20.68 -12.74 2.41
CA ALA A 124 -19.32 -12.68 1.87
C ALA A 124 -18.50 -11.48 2.39
N GLN A 125 -19.15 -10.35 2.73
CA GLN A 125 -18.50 -9.19 3.31
C GLN A 125 -17.90 -9.48 4.69
N GLU A 126 -18.58 -10.23 5.53
CA GLU A 126 -18.10 -10.63 6.86
C GLU A 126 -16.89 -11.55 6.73
N THR A 127 -16.93 -12.53 5.80
CA THR A 127 -15.77 -13.38 5.52
C THR A 127 -14.58 -12.58 5.03
N ARG A 128 -14.79 -11.56 4.18
CA ARG A 128 -13.72 -10.65 3.77
C ARG A 128 -13.13 -9.86 4.94
N THR A 129 -13.99 -9.38 5.85
CA THR A 129 -13.54 -8.70 7.08
C THR A 129 -12.73 -9.64 7.96
N TYR A 130 -13.20 -10.87 8.15
CA TYR A 130 -12.46 -11.91 8.88
C TYR A 130 -11.07 -12.17 8.27
N LEU A 131 -10.96 -12.31 6.94
CA LEU A 131 -9.66 -12.48 6.26
C LEU A 131 -8.74 -11.27 6.40
N ARG A 132 -9.29 -10.04 6.43
CA ARG A 132 -8.53 -8.83 6.73
C ARG A 132 -7.94 -8.89 8.14
N ASP A 133 -8.77 -9.30 9.10
CA ASP A 133 -8.42 -9.39 10.51
C ASP A 133 -7.51 -10.61 10.80
N CYS A 134 -7.54 -11.68 9.98
CA CYS A 134 -6.52 -12.74 9.94
C CYS A 134 -5.22 -12.33 9.23
N GLY A 135 -5.14 -11.12 8.71
CA GLY A 135 -3.93 -10.59 8.09
C GLY A 135 -3.56 -11.20 6.73
N VAL A 136 -4.51 -11.81 6.01
CA VAL A 136 -4.23 -12.52 4.76
C VAL A 136 -3.99 -11.55 3.60
N VAL A 137 -2.84 -11.70 2.95
CA VAL A 137 -2.42 -10.93 1.77
C VAL A 137 -2.06 -11.85 0.61
N GLY A 138 -1.86 -11.29 -0.57
CA GLY A 138 -1.30 -12.00 -1.71
C GLY A 138 0.14 -12.44 -1.45
N LEU A 139 0.40 -13.74 -1.50
CA LEU A 139 1.70 -14.34 -1.19
C LEU A 139 2.63 -14.51 -2.41
N GLY A 140 2.18 -14.10 -3.59
CA GLY A 140 3.00 -14.09 -4.81
C GLY A 140 4.03 -12.94 -4.90
N GLY A 141 4.33 -12.24 -3.80
CA GLY A 141 5.34 -11.18 -3.71
C GLY A 141 4.78 -9.76 -3.52
N ALA A 142 3.64 -9.42 -4.11
CA ALA A 142 3.11 -8.05 -4.10
C ALA A 142 2.43 -7.63 -2.77
N GLY A 143 2.08 -8.57 -1.88
CA GLY A 143 1.48 -8.28 -0.58
C GLY A 143 0.14 -7.53 -0.62
N PHE A 144 -0.61 -7.62 -1.73
CA PHE A 144 -1.90 -6.94 -1.85
C PHE A 144 -2.96 -7.61 -0.96
N PRO A 145 -3.78 -6.85 -0.21
CA PRO A 145 -4.77 -7.41 0.69
C PRO A 145 -5.79 -8.31 0.01
N SER A 146 -5.90 -9.58 0.44
CA SER A 146 -6.79 -10.57 -0.18
C SER A 146 -8.26 -10.21 -0.02
N HIS A 147 -8.67 -9.60 1.10
CA HIS A 147 -10.04 -9.17 1.35
C HIS A 147 -10.54 -8.12 0.34
N VAL A 148 -9.65 -7.25 -0.14
CA VAL A 148 -9.97 -6.25 -1.17
C VAL A 148 -10.10 -6.95 -2.52
N LYS A 149 -9.15 -7.81 -2.84
CA LYS A 149 -9.12 -8.53 -4.12
C LYS A 149 -10.30 -9.48 -4.28
N LEU A 150 -10.83 -10.05 -3.19
CA LEU A 150 -12.04 -10.91 -3.17
C LEU A 150 -13.37 -10.12 -3.27
N GLY A 151 -13.33 -8.82 -3.53
CA GLY A 151 -14.53 -8.04 -3.81
C GLY A 151 -15.27 -8.55 -5.07
N PRO A 152 -16.60 -8.36 -5.15
CA PRO A 152 -17.44 -8.97 -6.19
C PRO A 152 -17.19 -8.43 -7.60
N GLY A 153 -16.43 -7.33 -7.75
CA GLY A 153 -16.27 -6.65 -9.03
C GLY A 153 -17.59 -6.00 -9.53
N GLU A 154 -17.51 -5.17 -10.56
CA GLU A 154 -18.69 -4.47 -11.11
C GLU A 154 -19.65 -5.41 -11.87
N LYS A 155 -19.13 -6.48 -12.48
CA LYS A 155 -19.87 -7.41 -13.33
C LYS A 155 -20.01 -8.81 -12.73
N GLY A 156 -19.63 -9.00 -11.46
CA GLY A 156 -19.46 -10.34 -10.88
C GLY A 156 -18.21 -11.03 -11.41
N ILE A 157 -17.84 -12.16 -10.79
CA ILE A 157 -16.68 -12.98 -11.16
C ILE A 157 -17.14 -14.28 -11.78
N GLU A 158 -16.77 -14.53 -13.02
CA GLU A 158 -17.04 -15.79 -13.70
C GLU A 158 -15.92 -16.82 -13.44
N THR A 159 -14.67 -16.37 -13.54
CA THR A 159 -13.51 -17.25 -13.45
C THR A 159 -12.57 -16.80 -12.36
N LEU A 160 -12.30 -17.69 -11.42
CA LEU A 160 -11.22 -17.59 -10.45
C LEU A 160 -9.98 -18.32 -11.00
N ILE A 161 -8.83 -17.64 -11.06
CA ILE A 161 -7.57 -18.23 -11.48
C ILE A 161 -6.67 -18.41 -10.25
N LEU A 162 -6.17 -19.61 -10.05
CA LEU A 162 -5.04 -19.87 -9.17
C LEU A 162 -3.74 -19.87 -9.97
N ASN A 163 -2.86 -18.99 -9.58
CA ASN A 163 -1.54 -18.81 -10.18
C ASN A 163 -0.52 -19.69 -9.45
N GLY A 164 -0.21 -20.83 -10.04
CA GLY A 164 0.87 -21.74 -9.69
C GLY A 164 2.02 -21.71 -10.71
N ALA A 165 2.08 -20.71 -11.57
CA ALA A 165 3.13 -20.62 -12.61
C ALA A 165 4.54 -20.56 -12.00
N GLU A 166 4.78 -19.66 -11.02
CA GLU A 166 6.07 -19.50 -10.35
C GLU A 166 7.24 -19.40 -11.36
N CYS A 167 7.12 -18.46 -12.30
CA CYS A 167 8.01 -18.32 -13.45
C CYS A 167 9.39 -17.71 -13.13
N GLU A 168 9.57 -17.12 -11.96
CA GLU A 168 10.85 -16.54 -11.53
C GLU A 168 11.89 -17.64 -11.33
N PRO A 169 13.11 -17.53 -11.89
CA PRO A 169 14.17 -18.51 -11.64
C PRO A 169 14.50 -18.68 -10.16
N TRP A 170 15.00 -19.87 -9.78
CA TRP A 170 15.42 -20.26 -8.43
C TRP A 170 14.30 -20.45 -7.42
N ILE A 171 13.10 -19.92 -7.61
CA ILE A 171 11.98 -19.98 -6.66
C ILE A 171 11.19 -21.27 -6.87
N THR A 172 10.93 -22.01 -5.78
CA THR A 172 10.23 -23.32 -5.80
C THR A 172 9.23 -23.49 -4.65
N CYS A 173 8.96 -22.43 -3.88
CA CYS A 173 8.06 -22.49 -2.73
C CYS A 173 6.61 -22.84 -3.12
N ASP A 174 6.11 -22.33 -4.26
CA ASP A 174 4.77 -22.65 -4.75
C ASP A 174 4.71 -24.04 -5.37
N ASP A 175 5.77 -24.46 -6.10
CA ASP A 175 5.91 -25.82 -6.62
C ASP A 175 5.82 -26.87 -5.49
N ARG A 176 6.64 -26.68 -4.44
CA ARG A 176 6.62 -27.61 -3.29
C ARG A 176 5.30 -27.56 -2.53
N LEU A 177 4.72 -26.37 -2.37
CA LEU A 177 3.42 -26.23 -1.71
C LEU A 177 2.31 -26.98 -2.48
N MET A 178 2.30 -26.89 -3.81
CA MET A 178 1.34 -27.63 -4.65
C MET A 178 1.55 -29.14 -4.58
N ARG A 179 2.79 -29.63 -4.48
CA ARG A 179 3.08 -31.05 -4.34
C ARG A 179 2.62 -31.62 -3.00
N GLU A 180 2.79 -30.87 -1.91
CA GLU A 180 2.63 -31.38 -0.55
C GLU A 180 1.30 -30.98 0.11
N ARG A 181 0.66 -29.88 -0.34
CA ARG A 181 -0.52 -29.30 0.31
C ARG A 181 -1.65 -29.00 -0.69
N ALA A 182 -1.75 -29.79 -1.76
CA ALA A 182 -2.73 -29.58 -2.84
C ALA A 182 -4.17 -29.51 -2.32
N ASP A 183 -4.57 -30.37 -1.39
CA ASP A 183 -5.92 -30.40 -0.83
C ASP A 183 -6.27 -29.08 -0.10
N GLY A 184 -5.33 -28.55 0.70
CA GLY A 184 -5.51 -27.27 1.38
C GLY A 184 -5.58 -26.08 0.42
N ILE A 185 -4.82 -26.12 -0.69
CA ILE A 185 -4.89 -25.08 -1.74
C ILE A 185 -6.28 -25.09 -2.39
N LEU A 186 -6.79 -26.28 -2.76
CA LEU A 186 -8.10 -26.40 -3.40
C LEU A 186 -9.25 -26.07 -2.46
N ALA A 187 -9.16 -26.46 -1.18
CA ALA A 187 -10.13 -26.06 -0.17
C ALA A 187 -10.18 -24.53 -0.02
N GLY A 188 -9.01 -23.87 0.00
CA GLY A 188 -8.92 -22.42 -0.03
C GLY A 188 -9.52 -21.79 -1.29
N ALA A 189 -9.29 -22.40 -2.44
CA ALA A 189 -9.87 -21.99 -3.72
C ALA A 189 -11.41 -22.08 -3.71
N SER A 190 -11.97 -23.16 -3.15
CA SER A 190 -13.43 -23.31 -3.01
C SER A 190 -14.03 -22.26 -2.05
N ILE A 191 -13.34 -21.92 -0.95
CA ILE A 191 -13.71 -20.80 -0.08
C ILE A 191 -13.71 -19.47 -0.87
N MET A 192 -12.64 -19.20 -1.62
CA MET A 192 -12.51 -17.98 -2.44
C MET A 192 -13.58 -17.91 -3.52
N ARG A 193 -13.89 -19.04 -4.19
CA ARG A 193 -14.97 -19.13 -5.16
C ARG A 193 -16.32 -18.77 -4.55
N HIS A 194 -16.61 -19.25 -3.35
CA HIS A 194 -17.84 -18.91 -2.61
C HIS A 194 -17.92 -17.41 -2.31
N ILE A 195 -16.84 -16.81 -1.78
CA ILE A 195 -16.78 -15.38 -1.43
C ILE A 195 -16.94 -14.50 -2.68
N ALA A 196 -16.29 -14.86 -3.77
CA ALA A 196 -16.31 -14.08 -5.01
C ALA A 196 -17.54 -14.35 -5.88
N GLY A 197 -18.31 -15.40 -5.60
CA GLY A 197 -19.42 -15.88 -6.44
C GLY A 197 -18.96 -16.41 -7.79
N ALA A 198 -17.72 -16.90 -7.89
CA ALA A 198 -17.17 -17.37 -9.16
C ALA A 198 -17.77 -18.73 -9.57
N ARG A 199 -17.95 -18.91 -10.91
CA ARG A 199 -18.54 -20.13 -11.46
C ARG A 199 -17.52 -21.27 -11.59
N ARG A 200 -16.28 -20.96 -11.98
CA ARG A 200 -15.22 -21.94 -12.21
C ARG A 200 -13.88 -21.50 -11.67
N ILE A 201 -12.99 -22.47 -11.47
CA ILE A 201 -11.62 -22.26 -11.04
C ILE A 201 -10.68 -22.84 -12.10
N LEU A 202 -9.70 -22.06 -12.54
CA LEU A 202 -8.60 -22.51 -13.38
C LEU A 202 -7.31 -22.42 -12.58
N VAL A 203 -6.55 -23.53 -12.51
CA VAL A 203 -5.24 -23.55 -11.86
C VAL A 203 -4.16 -23.60 -12.94
N GLY A 204 -3.46 -22.48 -13.15
CA GLY A 204 -2.38 -22.40 -14.15
C GLY A 204 -1.04 -22.77 -13.53
N ILE A 205 -0.40 -23.83 -14.03
CA ILE A 205 0.91 -24.33 -13.55
C ILE A 205 1.82 -24.46 -14.77
N GLU A 206 3.08 -23.99 -14.68
CA GLU A 206 4.03 -24.18 -15.78
C GLU A 206 4.37 -25.66 -16.00
N ASP A 207 4.57 -26.05 -17.27
CA ASP A 207 4.83 -27.41 -17.72
C ASP A 207 6.16 -28.00 -17.21
N ASN A 208 7.04 -27.17 -16.68
CA ASN A 208 8.27 -27.58 -15.98
C ASN A 208 8.03 -28.11 -14.55
N LYS A 209 6.76 -28.22 -14.10
CA LYS A 209 6.37 -28.70 -12.76
C LYS A 209 5.43 -29.92 -12.84
N PRO A 210 5.85 -31.03 -13.48
CA PRO A 210 4.96 -32.18 -13.72
C PRO A 210 4.39 -32.78 -12.43
N GLN A 211 5.18 -32.86 -11.36
CA GLN A 211 4.73 -33.42 -10.08
C GLN A 211 3.68 -32.52 -9.38
N ALA A 212 3.81 -31.19 -9.47
CA ALA A 212 2.79 -30.28 -8.95
C ALA A 212 1.48 -30.39 -9.74
N ILE A 213 1.57 -30.51 -11.08
CA ILE A 213 0.41 -30.71 -11.95
C ILE A 213 -0.32 -32.03 -11.57
N GLU A 214 0.44 -33.10 -11.38
CA GLU A 214 -0.11 -34.41 -10.99
C GLU A 214 -0.78 -34.35 -9.61
N SER A 215 -0.10 -33.79 -8.59
CA SER A 215 -0.63 -33.66 -7.24
C SER A 215 -1.91 -32.82 -7.21
N MET A 216 -1.93 -31.69 -7.92
CA MET A 216 -3.11 -30.83 -8.01
C MET A 216 -4.27 -31.51 -8.74
N ARG A 217 -4.02 -32.23 -9.83
CA ARG A 217 -5.05 -33.00 -10.53
C ARG A 217 -5.63 -34.12 -9.67
N ALA A 218 -4.78 -34.87 -8.97
CA ALA A 218 -5.22 -35.90 -8.02
C ALA A 218 -6.08 -35.31 -6.89
N ALA A 219 -5.72 -34.12 -6.37
CA ALA A 219 -6.51 -33.43 -5.37
C ALA A 219 -7.87 -32.94 -5.92
N VAL A 220 -7.95 -32.46 -7.16
CA VAL A 220 -9.23 -32.12 -7.82
C VAL A 220 -10.13 -33.36 -7.92
N GLN A 221 -9.56 -34.52 -8.28
CA GLN A 221 -10.32 -35.76 -8.35
C GLN A 221 -10.86 -36.17 -6.97
N ARG A 222 -10.06 -36.04 -5.90
CA ARG A 222 -10.51 -36.32 -4.52
C ARG A 222 -11.62 -35.39 -4.06
N LEU A 223 -11.52 -34.11 -4.44
CA LEU A 223 -12.52 -33.11 -4.07
C LEU A 223 -13.86 -33.31 -4.80
N GLY A 224 -13.85 -33.90 -6.00
CA GLY A 224 -15.04 -34.22 -6.79
C GLY A 224 -15.76 -32.97 -7.37
N GLU A 225 -15.12 -31.82 -7.42
CA GLU A 225 -15.67 -30.60 -8.00
C GLU A 225 -15.35 -30.50 -9.50
N ALA A 226 -16.38 -30.59 -10.35
CA ALA A 226 -16.24 -30.59 -11.80
C ALA A 226 -15.81 -29.21 -12.38
N ASP A 227 -15.98 -28.14 -11.62
CA ASP A 227 -15.74 -26.76 -12.04
C ASP A 227 -14.30 -26.31 -11.77
N ILE A 228 -13.40 -27.21 -11.38
CA ILE A 228 -11.97 -26.94 -11.15
C ILE A 228 -11.13 -27.65 -12.21
N GLU A 229 -10.35 -26.88 -12.96
CA GLU A 229 -9.47 -27.42 -14.00
C GLU A 229 -8.01 -27.03 -13.75
N VAL A 230 -7.09 -28.03 -13.78
CA VAL A 230 -5.64 -27.83 -13.70
C VAL A 230 -5.06 -27.81 -15.11
N VAL A 231 -4.56 -26.65 -15.52
CA VAL A 231 -4.07 -26.36 -16.86
C VAL A 231 -2.55 -26.21 -16.85
N ALA A 232 -1.86 -27.07 -17.59
CA ALA A 232 -0.42 -26.90 -17.84
C ALA A 232 -0.20 -25.74 -18.82
N VAL A 233 0.56 -24.73 -18.43
CA VAL A 233 0.90 -23.57 -19.27
C VAL A 233 2.37 -23.63 -19.69
N PRO A 234 2.74 -23.14 -20.88
CA PRO A 234 4.13 -23.14 -21.33
C PRO A 234 5.06 -22.35 -20.40
N THR A 235 6.22 -22.91 -20.06
CA THR A 235 7.26 -22.25 -19.30
C THR A 235 7.82 -21.07 -20.10
N ARG A 236 7.51 -19.86 -19.69
CA ARG A 236 7.98 -18.62 -20.29
C ARG A 236 7.88 -17.47 -19.31
N TYR A 237 8.99 -16.86 -18.96
CA TYR A 237 8.98 -15.70 -18.08
C TYR A 237 8.47 -14.44 -18.83
N PRO A 238 7.52 -13.61 -18.29
CA PRO A 238 6.88 -13.72 -17.00
C PRO A 238 5.44 -14.27 -17.08
N ALA A 239 5.23 -15.55 -17.43
CA ALA A 239 3.90 -16.17 -17.51
C ALA A 239 3.13 -16.11 -16.16
N GLY A 240 3.84 -16.04 -15.03
CA GLY A 240 3.26 -15.83 -13.71
C GLY A 240 2.77 -14.40 -13.45
N GLY A 241 2.96 -13.45 -14.36
CA GLY A 241 2.32 -12.15 -14.28
C GLY A 241 0.80 -12.29 -14.39
N GLU A 242 0.04 -11.59 -13.54
CA GLU A 242 -1.42 -11.72 -13.46
C GLU A 242 -2.09 -11.53 -14.84
N LYS A 243 -1.78 -10.45 -15.55
CA LYS A 243 -2.38 -10.15 -16.87
C LYS A 243 -1.97 -11.18 -17.92
N GLN A 244 -0.72 -11.66 -17.87
CA GLN A 244 -0.20 -12.67 -18.78
C GLN A 244 -0.88 -14.03 -18.58
N LEU A 245 -1.02 -14.46 -17.32
CA LEU A 245 -1.67 -15.74 -17.01
C LEU A 245 -3.16 -15.71 -17.33
N ILE A 246 -3.86 -14.61 -17.03
CA ILE A 246 -5.26 -14.41 -17.43
C ILE A 246 -5.39 -14.58 -18.94
N ARG A 247 -4.53 -13.89 -19.72
CA ARG A 247 -4.55 -14.00 -21.19
C ARG A 247 -4.28 -15.42 -21.67
N VAL A 248 -3.29 -16.12 -21.09
CA VAL A 248 -2.96 -17.50 -21.50
C VAL A 248 -4.12 -18.46 -21.25
N LEU A 249 -4.80 -18.35 -20.12
CA LEU A 249 -5.86 -19.26 -19.73
C LEU A 249 -7.23 -18.93 -20.32
N THR A 250 -7.51 -17.64 -20.57
CA THR A 250 -8.87 -17.20 -20.94
C THR A 250 -8.93 -16.49 -22.29
N GLY A 251 -7.81 -16.04 -22.84
CA GLY A 251 -7.75 -15.17 -24.02
C GLY A 251 -8.10 -13.70 -23.74
N ILE A 252 -8.52 -13.37 -22.51
CA ILE A 252 -8.89 -12.01 -22.13
C ILE A 252 -7.63 -11.16 -21.97
N GLU A 253 -7.59 -10.03 -22.66
CA GLU A 253 -6.56 -9.02 -22.52
C GLU A 253 -7.04 -7.91 -21.60
N ILE A 254 -6.28 -7.64 -20.52
CA ILE A 254 -6.61 -6.61 -19.54
C ILE A 254 -5.91 -5.31 -19.93
N PRO A 255 -6.64 -4.27 -20.39
CA PRO A 255 -6.06 -2.99 -20.75
C PRO A 255 -5.43 -2.26 -19.58
N TYR A 256 -4.68 -1.19 -19.91
CA TYR A 256 -4.12 -0.30 -18.89
C TYR A 256 -5.20 0.31 -17.98
N GLY A 257 -4.87 0.46 -16.71
CA GLY A 257 -5.77 1.04 -15.70
C GLY A 257 -6.98 0.17 -15.35
N LYS A 258 -7.15 -1.00 -16.02
CA LYS A 258 -8.23 -1.94 -15.71
C LYS A 258 -7.71 -3.13 -14.90
N LEU A 259 -8.61 -3.68 -14.08
CA LEU A 259 -8.38 -4.87 -13.29
C LEU A 259 -9.08 -6.07 -13.93
N GLY A 260 -8.64 -7.29 -13.63
CA GLY A 260 -9.30 -8.51 -14.09
C GLY A 260 -10.79 -8.57 -13.72
N THR A 261 -11.17 -8.02 -12.57
CA THR A 261 -12.55 -7.94 -12.09
C THR A 261 -13.52 -7.21 -13.02
N HIS A 262 -13.04 -6.22 -13.80
CA HIS A 262 -13.86 -5.55 -14.81
C HIS A 262 -14.24 -6.49 -15.97
N PHE A 263 -13.52 -7.60 -16.10
CA PHE A 263 -13.71 -8.63 -17.13
C PHE A 263 -14.19 -9.97 -16.56
N GLY A 264 -14.68 -9.98 -15.32
CA GLY A 264 -15.19 -11.16 -14.65
C GLY A 264 -14.13 -12.19 -14.25
N VAL A 265 -12.85 -11.79 -14.13
CA VAL A 265 -11.75 -12.68 -13.78
C VAL A 265 -11.00 -12.15 -12.56
N GLN A 266 -10.68 -13.06 -11.63
CA GLN A 266 -9.77 -12.78 -10.52
C GLN A 266 -8.62 -13.80 -10.53
N CYS A 267 -7.40 -13.34 -10.19
CA CYS A 267 -6.22 -14.20 -10.17
C CYS A 267 -5.53 -14.11 -8.81
N PHE A 268 -5.26 -15.26 -8.17
CA PHE A 268 -4.61 -15.35 -6.86
C PHE A 268 -3.47 -16.38 -6.91
N ASN A 269 -2.43 -16.14 -6.12
CA ASN A 269 -1.35 -17.10 -5.93
C ASN A 269 -1.82 -18.32 -5.11
N VAL A 270 -1.28 -19.51 -5.39
CA VAL A 270 -1.61 -20.77 -4.69
C VAL A 270 -1.33 -20.70 -3.19
N GLY A 271 -0.26 -20.03 -2.76
CA GLY A 271 0.05 -19.81 -1.34
C GLY A 271 -1.02 -18.96 -0.64
N SER A 272 -1.61 -17.98 -1.34
CA SER A 272 -2.71 -17.18 -0.78
C SER A 272 -3.97 -18.02 -0.57
N ALA A 273 -4.29 -18.94 -1.49
CA ALA A 273 -5.39 -19.87 -1.32
C ALA A 273 -5.17 -20.79 -0.12
N HIS A 274 -3.95 -21.32 0.05
CA HIS A 274 -3.60 -22.12 1.22
C HIS A 274 -3.70 -21.34 2.53
N ALA A 275 -3.26 -20.07 2.55
CA ALA A 275 -3.39 -19.20 3.73
C ALA A 275 -4.86 -18.92 4.09
N ILE A 276 -5.74 -18.71 3.10
CA ILE A 276 -7.18 -18.57 3.30
C ILE A 276 -7.78 -19.85 3.89
N TYR A 277 -7.39 -21.02 3.39
CA TYR A 277 -7.80 -22.30 3.97
C TYR A 277 -7.41 -22.40 5.45
N ARG A 278 -6.15 -22.11 5.81
CA ARG A 278 -5.70 -22.13 7.20
C ARG A 278 -6.50 -21.17 8.09
N ALA A 279 -6.74 -19.95 7.60
CA ALA A 279 -7.51 -18.97 8.34
C ALA A 279 -8.95 -19.43 8.60
N VAL A 280 -9.63 -19.93 7.58
CA VAL A 280 -11.05 -20.28 7.67
C VAL A 280 -11.28 -21.64 8.33
N ALA A 281 -10.52 -22.68 7.93
CA ALA A 281 -10.72 -24.04 8.43
C ALA A 281 -10.10 -24.29 9.80
N HIS A 282 -9.05 -23.54 10.17
CA HIS A 282 -8.32 -23.78 11.43
C HIS A 282 -8.28 -22.56 12.34
N GLY A 283 -8.84 -21.42 11.96
CA GLY A 283 -8.77 -20.17 12.74
C GLY A 283 -7.32 -19.66 12.88
N GLU A 284 -6.45 -19.94 11.92
CA GLU A 284 -5.04 -19.57 11.95
C GLU A 284 -4.77 -18.29 11.17
N PRO A 285 -4.49 -17.15 11.82
CA PRO A 285 -4.05 -15.96 11.11
C PRO A 285 -2.71 -16.19 10.39
N LEU A 286 -2.39 -15.32 9.44
CA LEU A 286 -1.17 -15.44 8.65
C LEU A 286 0.07 -15.07 9.49
N VAL A 287 0.68 -16.09 10.12
CA VAL A 287 1.86 -15.99 10.99
C VAL A 287 3.11 -16.66 10.43
N SER A 288 2.96 -17.49 9.39
CA SER A 288 4.07 -18.18 8.72
C SER A 288 3.86 -18.21 7.20
N ARG A 289 4.92 -18.49 6.47
CA ARG A 289 4.84 -18.74 5.03
C ARG A 289 5.92 -19.73 4.59
N VAL A 290 5.70 -20.40 3.47
CA VAL A 290 6.76 -21.16 2.79
C VAL A 290 7.58 -20.21 1.93
N LEU A 291 8.91 -20.31 2.02
CA LEU A 291 9.86 -19.59 1.19
C LEU A 291 11.00 -20.51 0.73
N THR A 292 11.67 -20.12 -0.35
CA THR A 292 12.83 -20.82 -0.91
C THR A 292 14.12 -20.21 -0.41
N LEU A 293 15.06 -21.03 0.04
CA LEU A 293 16.48 -20.67 0.21
C LEU A 293 17.25 -21.32 -0.93
N SER A 294 17.92 -20.53 -1.78
CA SER A 294 18.56 -21.06 -2.99
C SER A 294 19.74 -20.19 -3.46
N GLY A 295 20.33 -20.53 -4.60
CA GLY A 295 21.50 -19.88 -5.15
C GLY A 295 22.80 -20.49 -4.67
N ASN A 296 23.77 -19.68 -4.27
CA ASN A 296 25.09 -20.15 -3.82
C ASN A 296 25.03 -20.78 -2.42
N MET A 297 24.20 -21.82 -2.25
CA MET A 297 23.98 -22.56 -1.01
C MET A 297 24.32 -24.04 -1.19
N THR A 298 24.73 -24.69 -0.10
CA THR A 298 25.09 -26.13 -0.13
C THR A 298 23.84 -27.00 -0.05
N HIS A 299 22.81 -26.57 0.69
CA HIS A 299 21.59 -27.31 0.95
C HIS A 299 20.34 -26.47 0.61
N PRO A 300 20.14 -26.07 -0.67
CA PRO A 300 18.97 -25.30 -1.04
C PRO A 300 17.69 -26.08 -0.76
N GLY A 301 16.58 -25.37 -0.55
CA GLY A 301 15.31 -26.01 -0.26
C GLY A 301 14.20 -25.04 0.13
N ASN A 302 13.07 -25.57 0.52
CA ASN A 302 11.89 -24.80 0.90
C ASN A 302 11.60 -24.97 2.38
N PHE A 303 11.28 -23.86 3.04
CA PHE A 303 11.08 -23.82 4.48
C PHE A 303 9.79 -23.08 4.83
N GLU A 304 9.02 -23.64 5.76
CA GLU A 304 7.96 -22.91 6.42
C GLU A 304 8.60 -22.07 7.55
N VAL A 305 8.49 -20.75 7.44
CA VAL A 305 9.18 -19.79 8.28
C VAL A 305 8.17 -18.85 8.93
N LEU A 306 8.37 -18.54 10.21
CA LEU A 306 7.60 -17.52 10.92
C LEU A 306 7.88 -16.13 10.34
N ILE A 307 6.82 -15.33 10.15
CA ILE A 307 6.94 -13.94 9.72
C ILE A 307 7.65 -13.16 10.82
N GLY A 308 8.66 -12.37 10.45
CA GLY A 308 9.49 -11.65 11.41
C GLY A 308 10.84 -12.30 11.70
N THR A 309 11.07 -13.54 11.24
CA THR A 309 12.39 -14.20 11.40
C THR A 309 13.47 -13.42 10.66
N PRO A 310 14.56 -13.00 11.32
CA PRO A 310 15.71 -12.37 10.65
C PRO A 310 16.33 -13.32 9.64
N ILE A 311 16.67 -12.83 8.45
CA ILE A 311 17.23 -13.67 7.38
C ILE A 311 18.54 -14.33 7.83
N ARG A 312 19.34 -13.67 8.65
CA ARG A 312 20.56 -14.21 9.24
C ARG A 312 20.36 -15.58 9.91
N GLU A 313 19.23 -15.77 10.58
CA GLU A 313 18.93 -17.02 11.30
C GLU A 313 18.48 -18.16 10.38
N LEU A 314 18.10 -17.86 9.14
CA LEU A 314 17.72 -18.86 8.13
C LEU A 314 18.93 -19.40 7.36
N LEU A 315 19.98 -18.61 7.21
CA LEU A 315 21.12 -18.97 6.37
C LEU A 315 21.78 -20.31 6.76
N PRO A 316 21.96 -20.65 8.07
CA PRO A 316 22.53 -21.93 8.47
C PRO A 316 21.75 -23.15 7.95
N LEU A 317 20.43 -23.02 7.70
CA LEU A 317 19.58 -24.12 7.22
C LEU A 317 19.92 -24.56 5.79
N ALA A 318 20.43 -23.64 4.99
CA ALA A 318 20.81 -23.87 3.59
C ALA A 318 22.34 -23.81 3.38
N ALA A 319 23.12 -23.42 4.39
CA ALA A 319 24.59 -23.34 4.40
C ALA A 319 25.15 -22.60 3.17
N PRO A 320 25.14 -21.24 3.16
CA PRO A 320 25.77 -20.48 2.10
C PRO A 320 27.23 -20.85 1.91
N ARG A 321 27.71 -20.93 0.68
CA ARG A 321 29.10 -21.23 0.36
C ARG A 321 30.01 -20.04 0.69
N ALA A 322 31.30 -20.30 0.89
CA ALA A 322 32.25 -19.29 1.38
C ALA A 322 32.43 -18.08 0.47
N ASP A 323 32.20 -18.22 -0.84
CA ASP A 323 32.27 -17.16 -1.84
C ASP A 323 30.96 -16.38 -2.01
N THR A 324 29.96 -16.59 -1.15
CA THR A 324 28.71 -15.82 -1.14
C THR A 324 28.98 -14.37 -0.72
N ASP A 325 28.68 -13.43 -1.61
CA ASP A 325 28.97 -12.01 -1.42
C ASP A 325 27.72 -11.11 -1.30
N ARG A 326 26.55 -11.63 -1.65
CA ARG A 326 25.29 -10.88 -1.66
C ARG A 326 24.07 -11.77 -1.48
N TYR A 327 22.98 -11.14 -1.04
CA TYR A 327 21.68 -11.80 -0.92
C TYR A 327 20.58 -10.94 -1.55
N LEU A 328 19.63 -11.61 -2.19
CA LEU A 328 18.44 -10.97 -2.75
C LEU A 328 17.20 -11.55 -2.08
N MET A 329 16.20 -10.72 -1.83
CA MET A 329 14.85 -11.18 -1.54
C MET A 329 14.07 -11.26 -2.86
N GLY A 330 13.58 -12.46 -3.19
CA GLY A 330 13.01 -12.79 -4.50
C GLY A 330 14.03 -13.44 -5.43
N GLY A 331 13.71 -13.48 -6.71
CA GLY A 331 14.59 -14.05 -7.74
C GLY A 331 15.48 -13.01 -8.44
N PRO A 332 16.26 -13.44 -9.43
CA PRO A 332 17.22 -12.57 -10.09
C PRO A 332 16.59 -11.54 -11.04
N MET A 333 15.32 -11.74 -11.44
CA MET A 333 14.66 -10.85 -12.41
C MET A 333 13.94 -9.69 -11.76
N MET A 334 13.23 -9.94 -10.64
CA MET A 334 12.42 -8.94 -9.92
C MET A 334 12.83 -8.72 -8.47
N GLY A 335 13.78 -9.50 -7.96
CA GLY A 335 14.21 -9.43 -6.57
C GLY A 335 14.90 -8.12 -6.20
N VAL A 336 15.09 -7.93 -4.90
CA VAL A 336 15.69 -6.74 -4.31
C VAL A 336 16.91 -7.15 -3.50
N ALA A 337 18.02 -6.45 -3.66
CA ALA A 337 19.23 -6.68 -2.86
C ALA A 337 18.95 -6.38 -1.38
N LEU A 338 19.41 -7.26 -0.51
CA LEU A 338 19.33 -7.09 0.92
C LEU A 338 20.57 -6.33 1.42
N LEU A 339 20.33 -5.19 2.06
CA LEU A 339 21.39 -4.35 2.63
C LEU A 339 21.82 -4.79 4.03
N SER A 340 20.97 -5.58 4.70
CA SER A 340 21.23 -6.13 6.03
C SER A 340 20.63 -7.52 6.14
N LEU A 341 21.33 -8.43 6.78
CA LEU A 341 20.82 -9.77 7.11
C LEU A 341 19.90 -9.79 8.33
N ASP A 342 19.83 -8.70 9.07
CA ASP A 342 18.85 -8.52 10.15
C ASP A 342 17.47 -8.13 9.61
N THR A 343 17.35 -7.94 8.30
CA THR A 343 16.06 -7.78 7.61
C THR A 343 15.19 -9.01 7.86
N PRO A 344 13.92 -8.83 8.32
CA PRO A 344 13.03 -9.95 8.62
C PRO A 344 12.34 -10.51 7.39
N VAL A 345 11.92 -11.76 7.48
CA VAL A 345 10.92 -12.35 6.60
C VAL A 345 9.60 -11.61 6.78
N ILE A 346 9.02 -11.13 5.69
CA ILE A 346 7.68 -10.51 5.66
C ILE A 346 6.68 -11.38 4.89
N LYS A 347 5.40 -11.03 4.94
CA LYS A 347 4.35 -11.75 4.20
C LYS A 347 4.66 -11.89 2.70
N GLY A 348 5.38 -10.93 2.11
CA GLY A 348 5.78 -10.92 0.69
C GLY A 348 7.04 -11.73 0.35
N THR A 349 7.83 -12.19 1.33
CA THR A 349 9.11 -12.88 1.08
C THR A 349 8.89 -14.30 0.55
N ASN A 350 9.16 -14.57 -0.70
CA ASN A 350 9.00 -15.90 -1.32
C ASN A 350 10.33 -16.65 -1.53
N CYS A 351 11.45 -15.92 -1.55
CA CYS A 351 12.79 -16.51 -1.74
C CYS A 351 13.86 -15.61 -1.10
N ILE A 352 14.90 -16.24 -0.58
CA ILE A 352 16.19 -15.63 -0.30
C ILE A 352 17.21 -16.31 -1.19
N LEU A 353 17.78 -15.54 -2.12
CA LEU A 353 18.75 -16.00 -3.10
C LEU A 353 20.14 -15.54 -2.72
N ALA A 354 21.04 -16.48 -2.44
CA ALA A 354 22.45 -16.22 -2.24
C ALA A 354 23.18 -16.06 -3.56
N GLY A 355 23.92 -14.96 -3.73
CA GLY A 355 24.72 -14.68 -4.90
C GLY A 355 26.20 -14.86 -4.62
N SER A 356 26.96 -15.11 -5.70
CA SER A 356 28.42 -15.08 -5.70
C SER A 356 28.91 -14.47 -7.01
N PRO A 357 30.18 -14.03 -7.08
CA PRO A 357 30.74 -13.53 -8.34
C PRO A 357 30.69 -14.55 -9.49
N THR A 358 30.66 -15.85 -9.18
CA THR A 358 30.54 -16.92 -10.17
C THR A 358 29.12 -17.04 -10.72
N LEU A 359 28.09 -17.01 -9.86
CA LEU A 359 26.67 -17.11 -10.28
C LEU A 359 26.15 -15.81 -10.89
N PHE A 360 26.53 -14.69 -10.31
CA PHE A 360 26.13 -13.36 -10.73
C PHE A 360 27.37 -12.48 -10.86
N PRO A 361 28.14 -12.60 -11.95
CA PRO A 361 29.31 -11.77 -12.15
C PRO A 361 28.94 -10.28 -12.10
N PRO A 362 29.81 -9.43 -11.56
CA PRO A 362 29.58 -8.00 -11.53
C PRO A 362 29.17 -7.50 -12.93
N PRO A 363 28.07 -6.76 -13.06
CA PRO A 363 27.66 -6.24 -14.35
C PRO A 363 28.76 -5.31 -14.90
N PRO A 364 29.20 -5.50 -16.14
CA PRO A 364 30.08 -4.53 -16.77
C PRO A 364 29.39 -3.15 -16.85
N PRO A 365 30.15 -2.07 -17.03
CA PRO A 365 29.61 -0.73 -17.15
C PRO A 365 28.49 -0.64 -18.21
N GLU A 366 27.49 0.20 -17.94
CA GLU A 366 26.45 0.56 -18.88
C GLU A 366 27.07 1.20 -20.13
N MET A 367 26.68 0.69 -21.30
CA MET A 367 27.08 1.22 -22.61
C MET A 367 25.94 2.05 -23.20
N PRO A 368 26.24 2.97 -24.12
CA PRO A 368 25.21 3.71 -24.84
C PRO A 368 24.22 2.81 -25.56
N CYS A 369 22.94 3.20 -25.55
CA CYS A 369 21.90 2.48 -26.28
C CYS A 369 22.18 2.48 -27.80
N ILE A 370 22.29 1.29 -28.39
CA ILE A 370 22.50 1.11 -29.84
C ILE A 370 21.20 0.99 -30.64
N ARG A 371 20.02 1.20 -30.01
CA ARG A 371 18.68 1.13 -30.61
C ARG A 371 18.39 -0.18 -31.35
N CYS A 372 18.88 -1.32 -30.89
CA CYS A 372 18.67 -2.63 -31.50
C CYS A 372 17.21 -3.13 -31.43
N GLY A 373 16.35 -2.57 -30.55
CA GLY A 373 14.94 -2.94 -30.42
C GLY A 373 14.66 -4.23 -29.67
N GLU A 374 15.68 -4.99 -29.22
CA GLU A 374 15.48 -6.28 -28.53
C GLU A 374 14.62 -6.12 -27.26
N CYS A 375 14.80 -5.04 -26.52
CA CYS A 375 13.99 -4.75 -25.32
C CYS A 375 12.49 -4.59 -25.63
N ALA A 376 12.12 -4.06 -26.80
CA ALA A 376 10.72 -3.95 -27.21
C ALA A 376 10.13 -5.30 -27.63
N LYS A 377 10.90 -6.15 -28.30
CA LYS A 377 10.46 -7.49 -28.71
C LYS A 377 10.09 -8.39 -27.53
N VAL A 378 10.79 -8.24 -26.40
CA VAL A 378 10.55 -9.07 -25.20
C VAL A 378 9.62 -8.43 -24.19
N CYS A 379 9.15 -7.22 -24.41
CA CYS A 379 8.25 -6.55 -23.47
C CYS A 379 6.87 -7.22 -23.46
N PRO A 380 6.42 -7.80 -22.32
CA PRO A 380 5.12 -8.46 -22.23
C PRO A 380 3.94 -7.47 -22.20
N ALA A 381 4.22 -6.18 -21.95
CA ALA A 381 3.27 -5.08 -22.02
C ALA A 381 3.35 -4.29 -23.34
N GLU A 382 4.11 -4.78 -24.32
CA GLU A 382 4.26 -4.20 -25.67
C GLU A 382 4.71 -2.73 -25.67
N LEU A 383 5.49 -2.34 -24.65
CA LEU A 383 6.06 -1.00 -24.53
C LEU A 383 7.31 -0.81 -25.43
N GLN A 384 7.78 0.42 -25.48
CA GLN A 384 9.05 0.78 -26.10
C GLN A 384 10.10 1.14 -25.02
N PRO A 385 10.75 0.15 -24.37
CA PRO A 385 11.64 0.39 -23.24
C PRO A 385 12.82 1.31 -23.55
N PHE A 386 13.30 1.34 -24.79
CA PHE A 386 14.39 2.23 -25.22
C PHE A 386 13.95 3.71 -25.24
N GLU A 387 12.71 4.03 -25.63
CA GLU A 387 12.18 5.40 -25.55
C GLU A 387 11.90 5.81 -24.09
N LEU A 388 11.26 4.92 -23.32
CA LEU A 388 11.05 5.13 -21.90
C LEU A 388 12.37 5.39 -21.13
N TYR A 389 13.45 4.72 -21.52
CA TYR A 389 14.79 4.96 -20.96
C TYR A 389 15.26 6.39 -21.21
N TRP A 390 15.16 6.87 -22.45
CA TRP A 390 15.59 8.24 -22.78
C TRP A 390 14.77 9.28 -22.04
N PHE A 391 13.45 9.13 -21.98
CA PHE A 391 12.58 10.05 -21.24
C PHE A 391 12.86 10.02 -19.73
N SER A 392 13.04 8.84 -19.15
CA SER A 392 13.36 8.68 -17.73
C SER A 392 14.71 9.30 -17.37
N ARG A 393 15.75 9.02 -18.17
CA ARG A 393 17.10 9.56 -18.02
C ARG A 393 17.13 11.08 -18.15
N ALA A 394 16.40 11.63 -19.13
CA ALA A 394 16.28 13.06 -19.35
C ALA A 394 15.29 13.75 -18.41
N ARG A 395 14.63 13.01 -17.49
CA ARG A 395 13.60 13.51 -16.57
C ARG A 395 12.39 14.18 -17.26
N ILE A 396 12.11 13.80 -18.51
CA ILE A 396 10.94 14.24 -19.28
C ILE A 396 9.75 13.34 -18.93
N PHE A 397 9.29 13.41 -17.70
CA PHE A 397 8.34 12.47 -17.14
C PHE A 397 6.95 12.52 -17.80
N GLY A 398 6.51 13.68 -18.30
CA GLY A 398 5.27 13.78 -19.06
C GLY A 398 5.28 12.87 -20.30
N LYS A 399 6.37 12.89 -21.09
CA LYS A 399 6.51 11.97 -22.23
C LYS A 399 6.60 10.51 -21.80
N ALA A 400 7.26 10.22 -20.67
CA ALA A 400 7.29 8.86 -20.16
C ALA A 400 5.86 8.35 -19.80
N GLN A 401 4.98 9.20 -19.28
CA GLN A 401 3.58 8.87 -19.04
C GLN A 401 2.81 8.70 -20.36
N ASP A 402 3.01 9.56 -21.36
CA ASP A 402 2.39 9.44 -22.68
C ASP A 402 2.77 8.13 -23.37
N TYR A 403 3.99 7.62 -23.12
CA TYR A 403 4.49 6.33 -23.59
C TYR A 403 4.14 5.17 -22.66
N SER A 404 3.11 5.35 -21.81
CA SER A 404 2.55 4.32 -20.94
C SER A 404 3.56 3.70 -19.95
N LEU A 405 4.44 4.51 -19.35
CA LEU A 405 5.42 4.03 -18.36
C LEU A 405 4.76 3.19 -17.25
N PHE A 406 3.53 3.54 -16.84
CA PHE A 406 2.83 2.83 -15.77
C PHE A 406 2.27 1.45 -16.17
N ASP A 407 2.27 1.10 -17.46
CA ASP A 407 2.00 -0.26 -17.92
C ASP A 407 3.19 -1.21 -17.72
N CYS A 408 4.38 -0.66 -17.47
CA CYS A 408 5.54 -1.45 -17.15
C CYS A 408 5.33 -2.22 -15.85
N ILE A 409 5.37 -3.56 -15.92
CA ILE A 409 5.24 -4.47 -14.77
C ILE A 409 6.59 -4.74 -14.08
N GLU A 410 7.66 -4.06 -14.48
CA GLU A 410 9.01 -4.15 -13.91
C GLU A 410 9.61 -5.57 -13.92
N CYS A 411 9.21 -6.39 -14.88
CA CYS A 411 9.61 -7.79 -14.99
C CYS A 411 11.09 -8.04 -15.32
N GLY A 412 11.85 -7.02 -15.71
CA GLY A 412 13.28 -7.18 -16.02
C GLY A 412 13.61 -7.76 -17.41
N CYS A 413 12.64 -8.25 -18.20
CA CYS A 413 12.89 -8.84 -19.52
C CYS A 413 13.73 -7.94 -20.44
N CYS A 414 13.42 -6.64 -20.45
CA CYS A 414 14.13 -5.66 -21.29
C CYS A 414 15.60 -5.46 -20.85
N SER A 415 15.86 -5.42 -19.54
CA SER A 415 17.24 -5.34 -19.01
C SER A 415 18.01 -6.63 -19.29
N TYR A 416 17.35 -7.79 -19.17
CA TYR A 416 17.95 -9.11 -19.40
C TYR A 416 18.50 -9.28 -20.82
N VAL A 417 17.81 -8.77 -21.85
CA VAL A 417 18.23 -8.90 -23.24
C VAL A 417 19.08 -7.73 -23.75
N CYS A 418 19.31 -6.71 -22.94
CA CYS A 418 20.00 -5.50 -23.39
C CYS A 418 21.50 -5.75 -23.64
N PRO A 419 22.00 -5.66 -24.91
CA PRO A 419 23.41 -5.87 -25.20
C PRO A 419 24.28 -4.74 -24.61
N SER A 420 23.72 -3.54 -24.45
CA SER A 420 24.36 -2.40 -23.80
C SER A 420 24.28 -2.43 -22.28
N ARG A 421 23.67 -3.47 -21.69
CA ARG A 421 23.57 -3.70 -20.23
C ARG A 421 22.97 -2.53 -19.45
N ILE A 422 22.04 -1.83 -20.08
CA ILE A 422 21.32 -0.72 -19.46
C ILE A 422 20.34 -1.31 -18.43
N PRO A 423 20.36 -0.87 -17.15
CA PRO A 423 19.41 -1.29 -16.13
C PRO A 423 18.06 -0.59 -16.33
N LEU A 424 17.38 -0.89 -17.44
CA LEU A 424 16.18 -0.20 -17.91
C LEU A 424 15.10 -0.10 -16.82
N VAL A 425 14.91 -1.17 -16.05
CA VAL A 425 13.88 -1.21 -14.99
C VAL A 425 14.19 -0.22 -13.88
N ASP A 426 15.44 0.02 -13.54
CA ASP A 426 15.82 0.96 -12.48
C ASP A 426 15.51 2.40 -12.92
N TYR A 427 15.73 2.74 -14.19
CA TYR A 427 15.28 4.01 -14.75
C TYR A 427 13.76 4.18 -14.69
N PHE A 428 13.01 3.10 -14.93
CA PHE A 428 11.55 3.15 -14.89
C PHE A 428 11.03 3.27 -13.44
N ARG A 429 11.63 2.56 -12.49
CA ARG A 429 11.34 2.70 -11.06
C ARG A 429 11.62 4.11 -10.56
N PHE A 430 12.77 4.65 -10.97
CA PHE A 430 13.12 6.04 -10.66
C PHE A 430 12.06 7.02 -11.21
N ALA A 431 11.73 6.92 -12.50
CA ALA A 431 10.76 7.82 -13.12
C ALA A 431 9.35 7.70 -12.48
N LYS A 432 8.89 6.48 -12.21
CA LYS A 432 7.62 6.26 -11.50
C LYS A 432 7.64 6.86 -10.09
N GLY A 433 8.73 6.69 -9.35
CA GLY A 433 8.92 7.25 -8.02
C GLY A 433 8.82 8.78 -8.02
N GLU A 434 9.51 9.44 -8.94
CA GLU A 434 9.49 10.89 -9.12
C GLU A 434 8.09 11.42 -9.50
N ILE A 435 7.41 10.73 -10.41
CA ILE A 435 6.04 11.09 -10.81
C ILE A 435 5.09 10.99 -9.60
N TRP A 436 5.12 9.88 -8.87
CA TRP A 436 4.27 9.71 -7.69
C TRP A 436 4.58 10.73 -6.58
N ALA A 437 5.85 11.09 -6.37
CA ALA A 437 6.22 12.13 -5.42
C ALA A 437 5.59 13.47 -5.80
N ARG A 438 5.70 13.88 -7.07
CA ARG A 438 5.10 15.12 -7.59
C ARG A 438 3.57 15.12 -7.53
N GLU A 439 2.93 14.01 -7.86
CA GLU A 439 1.47 13.86 -7.75
C GLU A 439 1.00 13.99 -6.30
N LYS A 440 1.74 13.39 -5.35
CA LYS A 440 1.46 13.50 -3.92
C LYS A 440 1.63 14.93 -3.41
N GLU A 441 2.69 15.62 -3.81
CA GLU A 441 2.93 17.02 -3.46
C GLU A 441 1.83 17.92 -4.03
N LYS A 442 1.46 17.72 -5.30
CA LYS A 442 0.37 18.46 -5.94
C LYS A 442 -0.96 18.24 -5.21
N ALA A 443 -1.31 16.99 -4.92
CA ALA A 443 -2.54 16.67 -4.19
C ALA A 443 -2.55 17.30 -2.79
N ALA A 444 -1.42 17.30 -2.08
CA ALA A 444 -1.30 17.97 -0.78
C ALA A 444 -1.45 19.49 -0.89
N ALA A 445 -0.88 20.10 -1.93
CA ALA A 445 -1.02 21.53 -2.19
C ALA A 445 -2.46 21.91 -2.56
N ASP A 446 -3.14 21.09 -3.36
CA ASP A 446 -4.55 21.31 -3.74
C ASP A 446 -5.47 21.22 -2.50
N ILE A 447 -5.27 20.23 -1.63
CA ILE A 447 -6.01 20.12 -0.36
C ILE A 447 -5.72 21.32 0.56
N ALA A 448 -4.46 21.77 0.63
CA ALA A 448 -4.09 22.93 1.43
C ALA A 448 -4.75 24.21 0.90
N ARG A 449 -4.81 24.37 -0.43
CA ARG A 449 -5.50 25.49 -1.09
C ARG A 449 -6.99 25.48 -0.78
N GLU A 450 -7.65 24.36 -0.95
CA GLU A 450 -9.09 24.19 -0.66
C GLU A 450 -9.40 24.54 0.81
N ARG A 451 -8.61 24.05 1.75
CA ARG A 451 -8.74 24.37 3.17
C ARG A 451 -8.56 25.87 3.45
N TYR A 452 -7.63 26.51 2.77
CA TYR A 452 -7.38 27.95 2.89
C TYR A 452 -8.58 28.75 2.36
N GLU A 453 -9.10 28.41 1.18
CA GLU A 453 -10.28 29.05 0.58
C GLU A 453 -11.53 28.91 1.46
N LEU A 454 -11.76 27.71 1.98
CA LEU A 454 -12.86 27.45 2.93
C LEU A 454 -12.72 28.27 4.21
N ARG A 455 -11.50 28.44 4.71
CA ARG A 455 -11.22 29.30 5.87
C ARG A 455 -11.53 30.77 5.59
N LEU A 456 -11.07 31.28 4.45
CA LEU A 456 -11.36 32.66 4.05
C LEU A 456 -12.87 32.91 3.90
N ALA A 457 -13.57 31.99 3.22
CA ALA A 457 -15.02 32.12 3.04
C ALA A 457 -15.78 32.06 4.39
N ARG A 458 -15.27 31.29 5.37
CA ARG A 458 -15.81 31.26 6.72
C ARG A 458 -15.56 32.56 7.45
N GLU A 459 -14.35 33.10 7.41
CA GLU A 459 -13.98 34.38 8.03
C GLU A 459 -14.79 35.54 7.44
N GLU A 460 -15.06 35.53 6.15
CA GLU A 460 -15.88 36.53 5.45
C GLU A 460 -17.35 36.45 5.89
N ARG A 461 -17.95 35.27 5.92
CA ARG A 461 -19.29 35.05 6.48
C ARG A 461 -19.41 35.52 7.93
N GLU A 462 -18.42 35.17 8.76
CA GLU A 462 -18.43 35.62 10.16
C GLU A 462 -18.37 37.15 10.29
N LYS A 463 -17.62 37.84 9.38
CA LYS A 463 -17.58 39.31 9.31
C LYS A 463 -18.93 39.89 8.87
N GLU A 464 -19.54 39.33 7.84
CA GLU A 464 -20.86 39.76 7.34
C GLU A 464 -21.95 39.57 8.39
N GLU A 465 -21.96 38.38 9.09
CA GLU A 465 -22.91 38.16 10.17
C GLU A 465 -22.72 39.13 11.34
N LYS A 466 -21.48 39.45 11.70
CA LYS A 466 -21.20 40.42 12.75
C LYS A 466 -21.64 41.83 12.33
N ALA A 467 -21.38 42.20 11.08
CA ALA A 467 -21.83 43.47 10.52
C ALA A 467 -23.35 43.57 10.47
N ALA A 468 -24.04 42.53 10.01
CA ALA A 468 -25.49 42.46 9.99
C ALA A 468 -26.11 42.53 11.40
N LYS A 469 -25.54 41.81 12.39
CA LYS A 469 -25.97 41.90 13.78
C LYS A 469 -25.77 43.29 14.37
N LEU A 470 -24.66 43.94 14.05
CA LEU A 470 -24.39 45.32 14.48
C LEU A 470 -25.36 46.32 13.83
N ALA A 471 -25.61 46.18 12.53
CA ALA A 471 -26.58 47.03 11.81
C ALA A 471 -28.00 46.86 12.37
N ALA A 472 -28.44 45.61 12.60
CA ALA A 472 -29.74 45.33 13.21
C ALA A 472 -29.87 45.92 14.64
N LYS A 473 -28.78 45.84 15.45
CA LYS A 473 -28.74 46.43 16.78
C LYS A 473 -28.80 47.96 16.74
N THR A 474 -28.14 48.59 15.77
CA THR A 474 -28.14 50.03 15.55
C THR A 474 -29.52 50.52 15.10
N GLU A 475 -30.17 49.77 14.19
CA GLU A 475 -31.52 50.10 13.70
C GLU A 475 -32.55 49.94 14.82
N ALA A 476 -32.51 48.85 15.60
CA ALA A 476 -33.37 48.66 16.76
C ALA A 476 -33.16 49.79 17.83
N GLY A 477 -31.92 50.27 17.98
CA GLY A 477 -31.60 51.39 18.82
C GLY A 477 -32.23 52.71 18.30
N ARG A 478 -32.16 52.95 16.99
CA ARG A 478 -32.79 54.10 16.33
C ARG A 478 -34.32 54.06 16.46
N GLN A 479 -34.92 52.90 16.23
CA GLN A 479 -36.38 52.75 16.37
C GLN A 479 -36.86 52.97 17.82
N LYS A 480 -36.11 52.43 18.82
CA LYS A 480 -36.40 52.72 20.22
C LYS A 480 -36.25 54.20 20.57
N ALA A 481 -35.23 54.88 20.06
CA ALA A 481 -35.02 56.32 20.26
C ALA A 481 -36.15 57.12 19.60
N ALA A 482 -36.55 56.75 18.37
CA ALA A 482 -37.68 57.39 17.66
C ALA A 482 -39.01 57.18 18.38
N ALA A 483 -39.27 55.99 18.88
CA ALA A 483 -40.47 55.71 19.70
C ALA A 483 -40.50 56.49 21.01
N ALA A 484 -39.35 56.62 21.70
CA ALA A 484 -39.23 57.43 22.91
C ALA A 484 -39.45 58.93 22.64
N LEU A 485 -38.97 59.43 21.49
CA LEU A 485 -39.23 60.83 21.05
C LEU A 485 -40.70 61.05 20.70
N ALA A 486 -41.36 60.10 20.04
CA ALA A 486 -42.77 60.17 19.70
C ALA A 486 -43.67 60.10 20.99
N GLU A 487 -43.26 59.32 21.98
CA GLU A 487 -43.91 59.26 23.27
C GLU A 487 -43.77 60.57 24.07
N ALA A 488 -42.58 61.21 23.99
CA ALA A 488 -42.31 62.49 24.64
C ALA A 488 -43.01 63.68 23.93
N ALA A 489 -43.43 63.54 22.66
CA ALA A 489 -44.16 64.60 21.91
C ALA A 489 -45.68 64.53 22.15
N LYS A 490 -46.25 63.59 22.87
CA LYS A 490 -47.66 63.58 23.23
C LYS A 490 -47.93 64.65 24.32
N PRO A 491 -49.03 65.39 24.23
CA PRO A 491 -49.36 66.39 25.28
C PRO A 491 -49.57 65.65 26.62
N ALA A 492 -48.98 66.22 27.67
CA ALA A 492 -49.03 65.66 29.01
C ALA A 492 -50.40 65.78 29.60
N ALA A 493 -50.92 64.72 30.19
CA ALA A 493 -52.23 64.71 30.85
C ALA A 493 -52.19 65.09 32.33
N THR A 494 -50.97 65.16 32.95
CA THR A 494 -50.81 65.54 34.38
C THR A 494 -49.44 66.23 34.65
N PRO A 495 -49.33 67.11 35.68
CA PRO A 495 -48.05 67.74 36.04
C PRO A 495 -46.89 66.81 36.41
N GLU A 496 -47.18 65.56 36.86
CA GLU A 496 -46.16 64.56 37.18
C GLU A 496 -45.51 63.93 35.93
N GLU A 497 -46.25 63.87 34.82
CA GLU A 497 -45.73 63.43 33.55
C GLU A 497 -44.80 64.43 32.89
N ASP A 498 -45.03 65.75 33.07
CA ASP A 498 -44.14 66.81 32.57
C ASP A 498 -42.78 66.82 33.30
N ALA A 499 -42.79 66.51 34.59
CA ALA A 499 -41.57 66.39 35.38
C ALA A 499 -40.73 65.14 34.97
N LYS A 500 -41.39 64.02 34.65
CA LYS A 500 -40.74 62.83 34.12
C LYS A 500 -40.16 63.05 32.71
N LYS A 501 -40.88 63.76 31.84
CA LYS A 501 -40.43 64.07 30.50
C LYS A 501 -39.24 65.02 30.51
N ALA A 502 -39.20 66.02 31.41
CA ALA A 502 -38.06 66.89 31.57
C ALA A 502 -36.80 66.15 32.08
N LEU A 503 -36.96 65.15 32.97
CA LEU A 503 -35.88 64.35 33.45
C LEU A 503 -35.30 63.41 32.36
N ILE A 504 -36.15 62.84 31.50
CA ILE A 504 -35.75 62.00 30.39
C ILE A 504 -35.03 62.84 29.30
N ALA A 505 -35.52 64.03 29.00
CA ALA A 505 -34.88 64.96 28.06
C ALA A 505 -33.48 65.41 28.56
N ALA A 506 -33.35 65.73 29.83
CA ALA A 506 -32.08 66.11 30.46
C ALA A 506 -31.08 64.92 30.52
N ALA A 507 -31.58 63.67 30.69
CA ALA A 507 -30.73 62.45 30.63
C ALA A 507 -30.24 62.14 29.23
N LEU A 508 -31.08 62.36 28.20
CA LEU A 508 -30.71 62.16 26.78
C LEU A 508 -29.69 63.24 26.30
N GLU A 509 -29.81 64.48 26.77
CA GLU A 509 -28.86 65.55 26.48
C GLU A 509 -27.50 65.31 27.13
N ARG A 510 -27.49 64.81 28.40
CA ARG A 510 -26.26 64.38 29.07
C ARG A 510 -25.59 63.19 28.36
N ALA A 511 -26.35 62.22 27.89
CA ALA A 511 -25.84 61.07 27.14
C ALA A 511 -25.29 61.47 25.75
N ARG A 512 -25.88 62.49 25.10
CA ARG A 512 -25.34 63.09 23.86
C ARG A 512 -24.03 63.82 24.12
N ALA A 513 -23.99 64.69 25.14
CA ALA A 513 -22.79 65.45 25.51
C ALA A 513 -21.63 64.45 25.92
N GLN A 514 -21.95 63.39 26.62
CA GLN A 514 -20.97 62.37 26.98
C GLN A 514 -20.44 61.59 25.78
N LYS A 515 -21.27 61.36 24.75
CA LYS A 515 -20.88 60.70 23.51
C LYS A 515 -20.04 61.58 22.59
N GLU A 516 -20.22 62.89 22.64
CA GLU A 516 -19.37 63.89 21.93
C GLU A 516 -18.00 64.09 22.61
N GLN A 517 -17.89 63.78 23.91
CA GLN A 517 -16.64 63.91 24.68
C GLN A 517 -15.78 62.63 24.69
N VAL A 518 -16.31 61.50 24.20
CA VAL A 518 -15.51 60.25 24.06
C VAL A 518 -14.73 60.32 22.75
N HIS A 519 -13.58 60.95 22.78
CA HIS A 519 -12.53 60.70 21.79
C HIS A 519 -11.90 59.33 22.10
N PRO A 520 -11.69 58.48 21.11
CA PRO A 520 -10.97 57.24 21.35
C PRO A 520 -9.52 57.59 21.76
N GLU A 521 -9.16 57.28 23.00
CA GLU A 521 -7.85 57.57 23.61
C GLU A 521 -6.66 56.86 22.95
N ASN A 522 -6.89 56.07 21.89
CA ASN A 522 -5.87 55.20 21.29
C ASN A 522 -5.41 55.57 19.87
N VAL A 523 -5.66 56.79 19.36
CA VAL A 523 -5.33 57.13 17.96
C VAL A 523 -4.39 58.36 17.83
N SER A 524 -4.20 59.20 18.83
CA SER A 524 -3.43 60.45 18.68
C SER A 524 -2.28 60.68 19.68
N ASP A 525 -2.17 59.90 20.77
CA ASP A 525 -1.10 60.09 21.77
C ASP A 525 -0.41 58.75 22.12
N LEU A 526 0.19 58.13 21.11
CA LEU A 526 1.06 56.98 21.30
C LEU A 526 2.40 57.43 21.88
N THR A 527 2.83 56.80 22.97
CA THR A 527 4.19 57.00 23.48
C THR A 527 5.24 56.62 22.43
N PRO A 528 6.46 57.17 22.48
CA PRO A 528 7.53 56.82 21.54
C PRO A 528 7.80 55.29 21.44
N GLU A 529 7.62 54.54 22.54
CA GLU A 529 7.75 53.07 22.57
C GLU A 529 6.59 52.38 21.81
N GLN A 530 5.36 52.84 21.98
CA GLN A 530 4.19 52.33 21.27
C GLN A 530 4.24 52.65 19.77
N GLN A 531 4.77 53.83 19.38
CA GLN A 531 5.00 54.18 17.97
C GLN A 531 6.05 53.27 17.34
N ALA A 532 7.12 52.94 18.06
CA ALA A 532 8.15 52.00 17.60
C ALA A 532 7.60 50.59 17.44
N GLU A 533 6.71 50.16 18.33
CA GLU A 533 6.08 48.80 18.26
C GLU A 533 5.10 48.71 17.08
N VAL A 534 4.30 49.73 16.84
CA VAL A 534 3.41 49.82 15.65
C VAL A 534 4.24 49.82 14.36
N ALA A 535 5.32 50.60 14.30
CA ALA A 535 6.21 50.64 13.13
C ALA A 535 6.90 49.26 12.90
N ALA A 536 7.30 48.58 13.95
CA ALA A 536 7.88 47.24 13.85
C ALA A 536 6.86 46.17 13.39
N ILE A 537 5.59 46.29 13.78
CA ILE A 537 4.51 45.41 13.33
C ILE A 537 4.17 45.69 11.86
N GLU A 538 4.12 46.94 11.45
CA GLU A 538 3.87 47.30 10.05
C GLU A 538 5.03 46.94 9.14
N GLY A 539 6.28 47.06 9.58
CA GLY A 539 7.47 46.57 8.88
C GLY A 539 7.43 45.07 8.63
N ARG A 540 7.14 44.26 9.66
CA ARG A 540 6.95 42.82 9.52
C ARG A 540 5.79 42.44 8.57
N ARG A 541 4.69 43.18 8.61
CA ARG A 541 3.56 42.99 7.69
C ARG A 541 3.93 43.34 6.24
N ALA A 542 4.77 44.34 6.02
CA ALA A 542 5.27 44.71 4.70
C ALA A 542 6.23 43.62 4.15
N GLU A 543 7.16 43.13 4.98
CA GLU A 543 8.04 42.00 4.61
C GLU A 543 7.27 40.71 4.25
N ILE A 544 6.25 40.37 5.04
CA ILE A 544 5.39 39.21 4.74
C ILE A 544 4.62 39.39 3.43
N ARG A 545 4.16 40.64 3.13
CA ARG A 545 3.49 40.94 1.86
C ARG A 545 4.45 40.88 0.67
N GLU A 546 5.71 41.26 0.85
CA GLU A 546 6.75 41.20 -0.19
C GLU A 546 7.14 39.73 -0.46
N MET A 547 7.32 38.90 0.58
CA MET A 547 7.57 37.46 0.45
C MET A 547 6.39 36.70 -0.14
N ALA A 548 5.16 37.17 0.04
CA ALA A 548 3.94 36.56 -0.50
C ALA A 548 3.64 36.96 -1.96
N LYS A 549 4.41 37.88 -2.57
CA LYS A 549 4.29 38.15 -4.00
C LYS A 549 4.83 36.93 -4.78
N PRO A 550 4.03 36.31 -5.67
CA PRO A 550 4.54 35.21 -6.50
C PRO A 550 5.68 35.74 -7.37
N HIS A 551 6.85 35.13 -7.28
CA HIS A 551 7.91 35.32 -8.27
C HIS A 551 7.37 34.77 -9.62
N LEU A 552 6.82 35.68 -10.41
CA LEU A 552 6.63 35.45 -11.84
C LEU A 552 8.03 35.37 -12.45
N ARG A 553 8.53 34.15 -12.60
CA ARG A 553 9.63 33.87 -13.52
C ARG A 553 9.11 34.12 -14.92
N GLN A 554 9.65 35.15 -15.55
CA GLN A 554 9.72 35.23 -17.00
C GLN A 554 10.63 34.12 -17.46
N ASP A 555 10.06 33.08 -18.03
CA ASP A 555 10.80 32.12 -18.84
C ASP A 555 10.34 32.33 -20.29
N ASP A 556 11.26 32.89 -21.08
CA ASP A 556 11.28 32.83 -22.54
C ASP A 556 11.51 31.36 -23.01
#